data_f6f13f41d220a3034d3447fe6c2236b3
#
_entry.id   f6f13f41d220a3034d3447fe6c2236b3
#
_cell.length_a   1.000
_cell.length_b   1.000
_cell.length_c   1.000
_cell.angle_alpha   90.00
_cell.angle_beta   90.00
_cell.angle_gamma   90.00
#
_symmetry.space_group_name_H-M   'P 1'
#
loop_
_entity.id
_entity.type
_entity.pdbx_description
1 polymer ?
#
loop_
_entity_poly.entity_id
_entity_poly.type
_entity_poly.pdbx_seq_one_letter_code
_entity_poly.pdbx_strand_id
1 'polypeptide(L)'
;MYQGQYLDTETGLAYNRFRYYSPETGAYISQDPIRLEAGLMNLYAYVHDVNAWVDPLGLAKVFRSMSRAEYFDIKHNGWNSYGQMESKWFANSYDDAVAFGHRLGHGTDLKFYVVGFEIDDEILSGAYKVKNLDAIGDALAIDIDQLNNSSTIVTSVNSQRVKIDSH
;
A
#
# COMPACT_ATOMS: atom_id res chain seq x y z
N MET A 1 14.83 14.88 12.04
CA MET A 1 15.24 13.54 11.56
C MET A 1 14.35 12.53 12.26
N TYR A 2 13.76 11.61 11.54
CA TYR A 2 12.79 10.63 12.04
C TYR A 2 13.43 9.24 12.16
N GLN A 3 12.73 8.31 12.80
CA GLN A 3 13.20 6.93 12.96
C GLN A 3 13.38 6.26 11.59
N GLY A 4 14.49 5.52 11.43
CA GLY A 4 14.83 4.85 10.16
C GLY A 4 15.62 5.69 9.17
N GLN A 5 15.83 6.99 9.43
CA GLN A 5 16.60 7.87 8.57
C GLN A 5 18.09 7.90 8.95
N TYR A 6 18.97 7.90 7.94
CA TYR A 6 20.40 8.10 8.07
C TYR A 6 20.79 9.48 7.54
N LEU A 7 21.46 10.29 8.37
CA LEU A 7 21.91 11.62 7.96
C LEU A 7 23.18 11.51 7.11
N ASP A 8 23.09 11.97 5.88
CA ASP A 8 24.23 12.24 5.03
C ASP A 8 24.82 13.61 5.42
N THR A 9 25.98 13.59 6.05
CA THR A 9 26.65 14.81 6.56
C THR A 9 27.25 15.68 5.46
N GLU A 10 27.47 15.14 4.26
CA GLU A 10 27.99 15.90 3.12
C GLU A 10 26.92 16.74 2.46
N THR A 11 25.71 16.20 2.33
CA THR A 11 24.59 16.87 1.68
C THR A 11 23.61 17.52 2.66
N GLY A 12 23.66 17.16 3.95
CA GLY A 12 22.70 17.59 4.97
C GLY A 12 21.32 16.95 4.82
N LEU A 13 21.18 15.99 3.93
CA LEU A 13 19.93 15.28 3.68
C LEU A 13 19.83 14.01 4.55
N ALA A 14 18.62 13.62 4.90
CA ALA A 14 18.37 12.36 5.57
C ALA A 14 17.99 11.29 4.54
N TYR A 15 18.86 10.28 4.39
CA TYR A 15 18.61 9.13 3.54
C TYR A 15 17.57 8.22 4.19
N ASN A 16 16.49 7.95 3.50
CA ASN A 16 15.41 7.09 3.94
C ASN A 16 15.22 5.95 2.93
N ARG A 17 16.23 5.11 2.81
CA ARG A 17 16.39 3.93 1.96
C ARG A 17 16.12 4.16 0.46
N PHE A 18 14.98 4.71 0.08
CA PHE A 18 14.58 4.92 -1.32
C PHE A 18 14.43 6.39 -1.70
N ARG A 19 14.33 7.28 -0.70
CA ARG A 19 14.18 8.73 -0.93
C ARG A 19 15.09 9.52 0.00
N TYR A 20 15.44 10.73 -0.43
CA TYR A 20 16.13 11.70 0.40
C TYR A 20 15.14 12.71 0.99
N TYR A 21 15.20 12.86 2.28
CA TYR A 21 14.41 13.82 3.04
C TYR A 21 15.27 15.02 3.42
N SER A 22 14.77 16.22 3.21
CA SER A 22 15.41 17.47 3.64
C SER A 22 14.90 17.86 5.03
N PRO A 23 15.74 17.79 6.08
CA PRO A 23 15.35 18.26 7.42
C PRO A 23 15.07 19.75 7.46
N GLU A 24 15.67 20.54 6.55
CA GLU A 24 15.50 21.99 6.46
C GLU A 24 14.12 22.37 5.94
N THR A 25 13.63 21.69 4.90
CA THR A 25 12.31 21.97 4.30
C THR A 25 11.18 21.14 4.90
N GLY A 26 11.51 20.08 5.66
CA GLY A 26 10.53 19.18 6.23
C GLY A 26 9.85 18.27 5.20
N ALA A 27 10.50 18.00 4.06
CA ALA A 27 9.90 17.29 2.93
C ALA A 27 10.92 16.39 2.22
N TYR A 28 10.43 15.41 1.47
CA TYR A 28 11.26 14.66 0.53
C TYR A 28 11.70 15.56 -0.64
N ILE A 29 12.91 15.36 -1.15
CA ILE A 29 13.42 16.12 -2.31
C ILE A 29 12.95 15.53 -3.65
N SER A 30 12.40 14.31 -3.64
CA SER A 30 11.77 13.67 -4.80
C SER A 30 10.28 13.46 -4.55
N GLN A 31 9.49 13.52 -5.62
CA GLN A 31 8.06 13.23 -5.56
C GLN A 31 7.83 11.75 -5.27
N ASP A 32 6.79 11.47 -4.49
CA ASP A 32 6.28 10.10 -4.35
C ASP A 32 5.61 9.68 -5.66
N PRO A 33 6.13 8.71 -6.39
CA PRO A 33 5.62 8.34 -7.70
C PRO A 33 4.17 7.82 -7.68
N ILE A 34 3.69 7.37 -6.51
CA ILE A 34 2.33 6.82 -6.36
C ILE A 34 1.36 7.89 -5.87
N ARG A 35 1.79 8.82 -5.02
CA ARG A 35 0.92 9.87 -4.50
C ARG A 35 0.46 10.87 -5.56
N LEU A 36 1.16 10.98 -6.68
CA LEU A 36 0.70 11.73 -7.86
C LEU A 36 -0.66 11.23 -8.38
N GLU A 37 -0.93 9.94 -8.25
CA GLU A 37 -2.18 9.33 -8.71
C GLU A 37 -3.26 9.28 -7.63
N ALA A 38 -2.89 9.36 -6.35
CA ALA A 38 -3.83 9.33 -5.22
C ALA A 38 -4.52 10.68 -4.91
N GLY A 39 -4.28 11.73 -5.69
CA GLY A 39 -4.91 13.04 -5.50
C GLY A 39 -4.49 13.79 -4.24
N LEU A 40 -3.41 13.39 -3.58
CA LEU A 40 -2.88 14.05 -2.40
C LEU A 40 -2.19 15.37 -2.79
N MET A 41 -2.55 16.46 -2.13
CA MET A 41 -2.08 17.81 -2.47
C MET A 41 -0.58 18.04 -2.18
N ASN A 42 0.09 17.18 -1.41
CA ASN A 42 1.52 17.30 -1.11
C ASN A 42 2.29 16.02 -1.41
N LEU A 43 2.93 15.98 -2.57
CA LEU A 43 3.71 14.85 -3.10
C LEU A 43 5.07 14.67 -2.41
N TYR A 44 5.48 15.63 -1.60
CA TYR A 44 6.77 15.67 -0.91
C TYR A 44 6.65 15.44 0.59
N ALA A 45 5.44 15.24 1.12
CA ALA A 45 5.24 15.01 2.54
C ALA A 45 5.87 13.69 2.99
N TYR A 46 6.52 13.71 4.15
CA TYR A 46 7.08 12.51 4.80
C TYR A 46 5.97 11.53 5.16
N VAL A 47 4.97 11.97 5.91
CA VAL A 47 3.76 11.22 6.26
C VAL A 47 2.61 12.21 6.50
N HIS A 48 1.37 11.72 6.57
CA HIS A 48 0.19 12.55 6.83
C HIS A 48 0.22 13.18 8.25
N ASP A 49 0.67 12.42 9.25
CA ASP A 49 0.82 12.88 10.64
C ASP A 49 2.15 12.32 11.21
N VAL A 50 3.12 13.20 11.38
CA VAL A 50 4.47 12.86 11.85
C VAL A 50 4.52 12.41 13.32
N ASN A 51 3.46 12.66 14.11
CA ASN A 51 3.37 12.24 15.51
C ASN A 51 2.79 10.82 15.66
N ALA A 52 2.02 10.38 14.68
CA ALA A 52 1.33 9.09 14.71
C ALA A 52 1.93 8.06 13.75
N TRP A 53 2.69 8.52 12.73
CA TRP A 53 3.18 7.68 11.65
C TRP A 53 4.68 7.89 11.41
N VAL A 54 5.37 6.79 11.13
CA VAL A 54 6.76 6.75 10.70
C VAL A 54 6.81 6.14 9.31
N ASP A 55 7.64 6.71 8.44
CA ASP A 55 7.95 6.13 7.12
C ASP A 55 9.35 5.49 7.17
N PRO A 56 9.50 4.26 7.66
CA PRO A 56 10.81 3.67 7.93
C PRO A 56 11.60 3.33 6.67
N LEU A 57 10.93 3.27 5.52
CA LEU A 57 11.54 2.81 4.27
C LEU A 57 11.41 3.80 3.12
N GLY A 58 10.61 4.86 3.24
CA GLY A 58 10.29 5.74 2.12
C GLY A 58 9.48 5.02 1.03
N LEU A 59 8.76 3.95 1.38
CA LEU A 59 7.99 3.12 0.47
C LEU A 59 6.55 3.60 0.37
N ALA A 60 5.97 3.44 -0.80
CA ALA A 60 4.56 3.71 -0.95
C ALA A 60 3.71 2.61 -0.31
N LYS A 61 2.65 3.05 0.36
CA LYS A 61 1.67 2.16 0.98
C LYS A 61 0.55 1.86 0.01
N VAL A 62 0.27 0.58 -0.14
CA VAL A 62 -0.88 0.07 -0.89
C VAL A 62 -1.72 -0.84 0.00
N PHE A 63 -2.99 -0.97 -0.33
CA PHE A 63 -3.95 -1.70 0.50
C PHE A 63 -4.65 -2.76 -0.33
N ARG A 64 -4.87 -3.92 0.27
CA ARG A 64 -5.63 -4.98 -0.37
C ARG A 64 -6.72 -5.49 0.57
N SER A 65 -7.95 -5.54 0.05
CA SER A 65 -9.01 -6.32 0.68
C SER A 65 -8.87 -7.80 0.28
N MET A 66 -9.05 -8.68 1.24
CA MET A 66 -8.94 -10.12 1.01
C MET A 66 -9.88 -10.90 1.93
N SER A 67 -10.33 -12.06 1.46
CA SER A 67 -11.10 -12.98 2.29
C SER A 67 -10.27 -13.50 3.47
N ARG A 68 -10.93 -14.05 4.47
CA ARG A 68 -10.24 -14.69 5.59
C ARG A 68 -9.33 -15.84 5.12
N ALA A 69 -9.80 -16.64 4.18
CA ALA A 69 -9.04 -17.75 3.64
C ALA A 69 -7.77 -17.29 2.93
N GLU A 70 -7.89 -16.27 2.05
CA GLU A 70 -6.75 -15.68 1.34
C GLU A 70 -5.74 -15.05 2.31
N TYR A 71 -6.19 -14.32 3.33
CA TYR A 71 -5.31 -13.72 4.33
C TYR A 71 -4.44 -14.76 5.04
N PHE A 72 -5.06 -15.84 5.53
CA PHE A 72 -4.32 -16.90 6.22
C PHE A 72 -3.43 -17.71 5.29
N ASP A 73 -3.83 -17.89 4.05
CA ASP A 73 -3.02 -18.58 3.06
C ASP A 73 -1.76 -17.80 2.73
N ILE A 74 -1.89 -16.49 2.40
CA ILE A 74 -0.74 -15.61 2.14
C ILE A 74 0.19 -15.55 3.36
N LYS A 75 -0.37 -15.49 4.55
CA LYS A 75 0.43 -15.45 5.79
C LYS A 75 1.30 -16.68 6.01
N HIS A 76 0.85 -17.87 5.58
CA HIS A 76 1.56 -19.14 5.81
C HIS A 76 2.38 -19.59 4.60
N ASN A 77 1.91 -19.31 3.40
CA ASN A 77 2.44 -19.85 2.15
C ASN A 77 3.06 -18.79 1.24
N GLY A 78 3.00 -17.49 1.63
CA GLY A 78 3.41 -16.38 0.78
C GLY A 78 2.39 -16.08 -0.31
N TRP A 79 2.79 -15.21 -1.25
CA TRP A 79 1.95 -14.86 -2.38
C TRP A 79 1.79 -16.05 -3.32
N ASN A 80 0.56 -16.37 -3.66
CA ASN A 80 0.23 -17.50 -4.55
C ASN A 80 -0.96 -17.14 -5.46
N SER A 81 -1.25 -18.00 -6.42
CA SER A 81 -2.34 -17.86 -7.37
C SER A 81 -3.72 -18.23 -6.80
N TYR A 82 -3.97 -17.88 -5.53
CA TYR A 82 -5.28 -18.10 -4.92
C TYR A 82 -6.39 -17.51 -5.82
N GLY A 83 -7.34 -18.35 -6.19
CA GLY A 83 -8.41 -17.97 -7.11
C GLY A 83 -8.00 -17.91 -8.60
N GLN A 84 -6.89 -18.54 -8.99
CA GLN A 84 -6.38 -18.61 -10.38
C GLN A 84 -5.96 -17.26 -10.98
N MET A 85 -5.69 -16.25 -10.15
CA MET A 85 -5.19 -14.96 -10.62
C MET A 85 -3.67 -14.92 -10.54
N GLU A 86 -3.01 -14.62 -11.67
CA GLU A 86 -1.56 -14.46 -11.76
C GLU A 86 -1.06 -13.15 -11.13
N SER A 87 -1.95 -12.18 -10.96
CA SER A 87 -1.65 -10.88 -10.36
C SER A 87 -2.55 -10.60 -9.17
N LYS A 88 -2.08 -9.77 -8.24
CA LYS A 88 -2.86 -9.31 -7.09
C LYS A 88 -3.18 -7.82 -7.22
N TRP A 89 -4.44 -7.47 -6.96
CA TRP A 89 -4.93 -6.10 -7.01
C TRP A 89 -4.77 -5.40 -5.66
N PHE A 90 -4.36 -4.15 -5.72
CA PHE A 90 -4.20 -3.27 -4.56
C PHE A 90 -4.89 -1.93 -4.84
N ALA A 91 -5.42 -1.32 -3.80
CA ALA A 91 -5.92 0.05 -3.82
C ALA A 91 -4.85 1.00 -3.28
N ASN A 92 -4.89 2.25 -3.74
CA ASN A 92 -3.96 3.29 -3.28
C ASN A 92 -4.36 3.87 -1.92
N SER A 93 -5.61 3.67 -1.49
CA SER A 93 -6.09 4.11 -0.19
C SER A 93 -6.75 2.98 0.61
N TYR A 94 -6.75 3.15 1.94
CA TYR A 94 -7.45 2.24 2.85
C TYR A 94 -8.96 2.21 2.59
N ASP A 95 -9.56 3.37 2.37
CA ASP A 95 -11.00 3.51 2.18
C ASP A 95 -11.45 2.87 0.87
N ASP A 96 -10.67 3.00 -0.21
CA ASP A 96 -10.93 2.30 -1.46
C ASP A 96 -10.81 0.79 -1.29
N ALA A 97 -9.81 0.30 -0.56
CA ALA A 97 -9.67 -1.12 -0.26
C ALA A 97 -10.87 -1.65 0.55
N VAL A 98 -11.41 -0.88 1.50
CA VAL A 98 -12.64 -1.21 2.22
C VAL A 98 -13.82 -1.28 1.25
N ALA A 99 -13.97 -0.29 0.37
CA ALA A 99 -15.05 -0.25 -0.62
C ALA A 99 -14.98 -1.44 -1.59
N PHE A 100 -13.77 -1.78 -2.09
CA PHE A 100 -13.55 -2.99 -2.89
C PHE A 100 -13.93 -4.26 -2.14
N GLY A 101 -13.57 -4.37 -0.86
CA GLY A 101 -13.94 -5.51 -0.02
C GLY A 101 -15.45 -5.70 0.11
N HIS A 102 -16.20 -4.62 0.29
CA HIS A 102 -17.65 -4.65 0.30
C HIS A 102 -18.24 -5.08 -1.05
N ARG A 103 -17.72 -4.54 -2.17
CA ARG A 103 -18.19 -4.87 -3.51
C ARG A 103 -17.92 -6.31 -3.90
N LEU A 104 -16.74 -6.83 -3.56
CA LEU A 104 -16.36 -8.22 -3.88
C LEU A 104 -17.09 -9.26 -3.03
N GLY A 105 -17.69 -8.84 -1.90
CA GLY A 105 -18.45 -9.71 -1.00
C GLY A 105 -17.63 -10.82 -0.32
N HIS A 106 -16.37 -10.97 -0.65
CA HIS A 106 -15.38 -11.96 -0.18
C HIS A 106 -15.96 -13.30 0.31
N GLY A 107 -16.87 -13.87 -0.47
CA GLY A 107 -17.48 -15.17 -0.19
C GLY A 107 -18.59 -15.14 0.87
N THR A 108 -18.79 -16.27 1.54
CA THR A 108 -19.81 -16.44 2.58
C THR A 108 -19.39 -15.92 3.96
N ASP A 109 -18.14 -15.48 4.10
CA ASP A 109 -17.61 -14.92 5.35
C ASP A 109 -18.18 -13.51 5.58
N LEU A 110 -18.80 -13.28 6.74
CA LEU A 110 -19.31 -11.97 7.17
C LEU A 110 -18.17 -10.95 7.45
N LYS A 111 -16.92 -11.37 7.30
CA LYS A 111 -15.73 -10.57 7.57
C LYS A 111 -14.70 -10.72 6.46
N PHE A 112 -14.06 -9.63 6.13
CA PHE A 112 -12.86 -9.59 5.28
C PHE A 112 -11.76 -8.80 5.98
N TYR A 113 -10.55 -8.89 5.46
CA TYR A 113 -9.39 -8.17 5.97
C TYR A 113 -8.98 -7.10 4.97
N VAL A 114 -8.63 -5.92 5.49
CA VAL A 114 -7.90 -4.90 4.73
C VAL A 114 -6.50 -4.85 5.29
N VAL A 115 -5.55 -5.21 4.43
CA VAL A 115 -4.14 -5.31 4.80
C VAL A 115 -3.37 -4.23 4.05
N GLY A 116 -2.60 -3.45 4.78
CA GLY A 116 -1.67 -2.47 4.23
C GLY A 116 -0.31 -3.11 4.01
N PHE A 117 0.28 -2.79 2.87
CA PHE A 117 1.60 -3.25 2.47
C PHE A 117 2.48 -2.06 2.09
N GLU A 118 3.75 -2.17 2.42
CA GLU A 118 4.81 -1.38 1.81
C GLU A 118 5.50 -2.26 0.77
N ILE A 119 5.58 -1.76 -0.47
CA ILE A 119 6.13 -2.47 -1.63
C ILE A 119 7.17 -1.56 -2.28
N ASP A 120 8.24 -2.14 -2.81
CA ASP A 120 9.31 -1.41 -3.47
C ASP A 120 8.78 -0.57 -4.64
N ASP A 121 9.22 0.69 -4.72
CA ASP A 121 8.80 1.65 -5.75
C ASP A 121 9.08 1.16 -7.19
N GLU A 122 10.14 0.39 -7.38
CA GLU A 122 10.48 -0.19 -8.67
C GLU A 122 9.37 -1.13 -9.17
N ILE A 123 8.83 -1.96 -8.27
CA ILE A 123 7.70 -2.86 -8.59
C ILE A 123 6.43 -2.06 -8.85
N LEU A 124 6.17 -1.06 -7.99
CA LEU A 124 4.98 -0.23 -8.13
C LEU A 124 5.01 0.64 -9.40
N SER A 125 6.20 1.05 -9.85
CA SER A 125 6.35 1.78 -11.12
C SER A 125 6.04 0.92 -12.33
N GLY A 126 6.35 -0.38 -12.28
CA GLY A 126 6.05 -1.37 -13.31
C GLY A 126 4.65 -1.99 -13.22
N ALA A 127 3.90 -1.74 -12.16
CA ALA A 127 2.57 -2.31 -11.96
C ALA A 127 1.55 -1.83 -12.99
N TYR A 128 0.60 -2.68 -13.34
CA TYR A 128 -0.52 -2.29 -14.18
C TYR A 128 -1.51 -1.44 -13.39
N LYS A 129 -1.77 -0.21 -13.84
CA LYS A 129 -2.57 0.78 -13.12
C LYS A 129 -3.89 1.05 -13.82
N VAL A 130 -4.97 1.10 -13.04
CA VAL A 130 -6.32 1.42 -13.52
C VAL A 130 -6.89 2.54 -12.69
N LYS A 131 -7.35 3.60 -13.36
CA LYS A 131 -8.04 4.72 -12.71
C LYS A 131 -9.50 4.39 -12.51
N ASN A 132 -10.00 4.75 -11.32
CA ASN A 132 -11.40 4.62 -10.95
C ASN A 132 -11.98 3.23 -11.24
N LEU A 133 -11.25 2.17 -10.87
CA LEU A 133 -11.68 0.79 -11.05
C LEU A 133 -13.04 0.58 -10.36
N ASP A 134 -13.99 0.04 -11.09
CA ASP A 134 -15.38 -0.21 -10.63
C ASP A 134 -16.10 1.01 -10.02
N ALA A 135 -15.71 2.23 -10.39
CA ALA A 135 -16.19 3.50 -9.84
C ALA A 135 -15.95 3.63 -8.32
N ILE A 136 -14.94 2.97 -7.79
CA ILE A 136 -14.55 3.01 -6.38
C ILE A 136 -13.32 3.89 -6.19
N GLY A 137 -12.22 3.57 -6.89
CA GLY A 137 -10.97 4.28 -6.73
C GLY A 137 -9.87 3.72 -7.63
N ASP A 138 -8.70 4.34 -7.55
CA ASP A 138 -7.54 3.92 -8.32
C ASP A 138 -6.96 2.63 -7.75
N ALA A 139 -6.62 1.71 -8.65
CA ALA A 139 -6.09 0.41 -8.30
C ALA A 139 -4.89 0.03 -9.16
N LEU A 140 -4.06 -0.85 -8.64
CA LEU A 140 -2.92 -1.39 -9.35
C LEU A 140 -2.86 -2.92 -9.19
N ALA A 141 -2.37 -3.60 -10.22
CA ALA A 141 -2.14 -5.03 -10.20
C ALA A 141 -0.64 -5.32 -10.29
N ILE A 142 -0.18 -6.22 -9.41
CA ILE A 142 1.21 -6.66 -9.34
C ILE A 142 1.24 -8.16 -9.51
N ASP A 143 2.16 -8.65 -10.35
CA ASP A 143 2.33 -10.06 -10.57
C ASP A 143 2.88 -10.77 -9.32
N ILE A 144 2.42 -12.00 -9.11
CA ILE A 144 2.77 -12.80 -7.93
C ILE A 144 4.29 -13.04 -7.86
N ASP A 145 4.93 -13.27 -8.99
CA ASP A 145 6.38 -13.46 -9.04
C ASP A 145 7.14 -12.22 -8.60
N GLN A 146 6.65 -11.03 -8.97
CA GLN A 146 7.23 -9.77 -8.51
C GLN A 146 7.03 -9.59 -6.99
N LEU A 147 5.84 -9.90 -6.46
CA LEU A 147 5.56 -9.84 -5.03
C LEU A 147 6.43 -10.79 -4.20
N ASN A 148 6.66 -12.02 -4.69
CA ASN A 148 7.48 -13.01 -4.00
C ASN A 148 8.98 -12.68 -4.05
N ASN A 149 9.43 -11.96 -5.08
CA ASN A 149 10.83 -11.54 -5.23
C ASN A 149 11.11 -10.17 -4.61
N SER A 150 10.13 -9.53 -3.99
CA SER A 150 10.23 -8.21 -3.40
C SER A 150 10.26 -8.22 -1.87
N SER A 151 10.72 -7.11 -1.30
CA SER A 151 10.58 -6.83 0.12
C SER A 151 9.17 -6.28 0.41
N THR A 152 8.16 -7.15 0.39
CA THR A 152 6.80 -6.76 0.76
C THR A 152 6.63 -6.80 2.27
N ILE A 153 6.32 -5.66 2.90
CA ILE A 153 6.16 -5.55 4.34
C ILE A 153 4.69 -5.27 4.68
N VAL A 154 4.12 -6.10 5.56
CA VAL A 154 2.79 -5.86 6.11
C VAL A 154 2.87 -4.75 7.15
N THR A 155 2.14 -3.66 6.93
CA THR A 155 2.13 -2.49 7.83
C THR A 155 0.90 -2.41 8.71
N SER A 156 -0.22 -2.94 8.24
CA SER A 156 -1.47 -2.96 9.00
C SER A 156 -2.36 -4.14 8.63
N VAL A 157 -3.14 -4.61 9.59
CA VAL A 157 -4.15 -5.66 9.36
C VAL A 157 -5.42 -5.26 10.09
N ASN A 158 -6.48 -4.97 9.35
CA ASN A 158 -7.77 -4.56 9.90
C ASN A 158 -8.89 -5.49 9.40
N SER A 159 -9.72 -5.98 10.32
CA SER A 159 -10.90 -6.77 9.95
C SER A 159 -12.11 -5.86 9.74
N GLN A 160 -12.85 -6.08 8.66
CA GLN A 160 -14.09 -5.40 8.34
C GLN A 160 -15.25 -6.39 8.32
N ARG A 161 -16.46 -5.91 8.65
CA ARG A 161 -17.68 -6.68 8.45
C ARG A 161 -18.27 -6.35 7.09
N VAL A 162 -18.74 -7.35 6.38
CA VAL A 162 -19.51 -7.14 5.14
C VAL A 162 -20.81 -6.40 5.50
N LYS A 163 -21.11 -5.31 4.78
CA LYS A 163 -22.42 -4.66 4.89
C LYS A 163 -23.45 -5.60 4.26
N ILE A 164 -24.39 -6.06 5.05
CA ILE A 164 -25.59 -6.76 4.54
C ILE A 164 -26.62 -5.66 4.36
N ASP A 165 -26.90 -5.30 3.12
CA ASP A 165 -28.03 -4.43 2.84
C ASP A 165 -29.30 -5.20 3.23
N SER A 166 -29.93 -4.76 4.31
CA SER A 166 -31.27 -5.25 4.69
C SER A 166 -32.28 -4.70 3.68
N HIS A 167 -32.69 -5.55 2.75
CA HIS A 167 -33.85 -5.32 1.92
C HIS A 167 -35.14 -5.39 2.73
#